data_01d5b1f272cf98cf477709a93284945a
#
_entry.id   01d5b1f272cf98cf477709a93284945a
#
_cell.length_a   1.000
_cell.length_b   1.000
_cell.length_c   1.000
_cell.angle_alpha   90.00
_cell.angle_beta   90.00
_cell.angle_gamma   90.00
#
_symmetry.space_group_name_H-M   'P 1'
#
loop_
_entity.id
_entity.type
_entity.pdbx_description
1 polymer ?
#
loop_
_entity_poly.entity_id
_entity_poly.type
_entity_poly.pdbx_seq_one_letter_code
_entity_poly.pdbx_strand_id
1 'polypeptide(L)' 'MTVEERAARAARLRALLEDADVRDAFASVEEDLIAAWRGCFDATERDNLWRAQHALGLLRSKLGAWAQADISALRRVR' A
#
# COMPACT_ATOMS: atom_id res chain seq x y z
N MET A 1 -21.89 -1.20 -1.09
CA MET A 1 -21.13 -2.45 -1.24
C MET A 1 -21.57 -3.45 -0.19
N THR A 2 -21.90 -4.67 -0.61
CA THR A 2 -22.34 -5.73 0.32
C THR A 2 -21.15 -6.36 1.05
N VAL A 3 -21.44 -7.18 2.07
CA VAL A 3 -20.40 -7.93 2.80
C VAL A 3 -19.67 -8.90 1.87
N GLU A 4 -20.41 -9.55 0.98
CA GLU A 4 -19.86 -10.48 0.00
C GLU A 4 -18.94 -9.79 -1.00
N GLU A 5 -19.34 -8.61 -1.46
CA GLU A 5 -18.51 -7.81 -2.38
C GLU A 5 -17.23 -7.35 -1.72
N ARG A 6 -17.29 -6.93 -0.46
CA ARG A 6 -16.10 -6.54 0.32
C ARG A 6 -15.18 -7.73 0.57
N ALA A 7 -15.74 -8.88 0.88
CA ALA A 7 -14.98 -10.11 1.08
C ALA A 7 -14.25 -10.52 -0.20
N ALA A 8 -14.95 -10.43 -1.35
CA ALA A 8 -14.34 -10.71 -2.64
C ALA A 8 -13.20 -9.73 -2.95
N ARG A 9 -13.40 -8.44 -2.67
CA ARG A 9 -12.34 -7.42 -2.82
C ARG A 9 -11.15 -7.73 -1.92
N ALA A 10 -11.40 -8.08 -0.66
CA ALA A 10 -10.34 -8.41 0.30
C ALA A 10 -9.51 -9.60 -0.19
N ALA A 11 -10.16 -10.63 -0.74
CA ALA A 11 -9.47 -11.78 -1.30
C ALA A 11 -8.58 -11.41 -2.48
N ARG A 12 -9.09 -10.56 -3.39
CA ARG A 12 -8.31 -10.08 -4.54
C ARG A 12 -7.12 -9.25 -4.08
N LEU A 13 -7.31 -8.37 -3.08
CA LEU A 13 -6.23 -7.52 -2.57
C LEU A 13 -5.16 -8.34 -1.86
N ARG A 14 -5.55 -9.38 -1.10
CA ARG A 14 -4.58 -10.28 -0.49
C ARG A 14 -3.73 -10.97 -1.56
N ALA A 15 -4.36 -11.51 -2.59
CA ALA A 15 -3.64 -12.15 -3.69
C ALA A 15 -2.67 -11.17 -4.37
N LEU A 16 -3.13 -9.93 -4.60
CA LEU A 16 -2.32 -8.89 -5.20
C LEU A 16 -1.11 -8.53 -4.33
N LEU A 17 -1.33 -8.34 -3.02
CA LEU A 17 -0.27 -7.98 -2.07
C LEU A 17 0.71 -9.13 -1.80
N GLU A 18 0.33 -10.36 -2.08
CA GLU A 18 1.19 -11.54 -1.97
C GLU A 18 1.94 -11.83 -3.28
N ASP A 19 1.51 -11.22 -4.38
CA ASP A 19 2.18 -11.38 -5.68
C ASP A 19 3.60 -10.83 -5.62
N ALA A 20 4.58 -11.64 -6.03
CA ALA A 20 6.00 -11.29 -5.95
C ALA A 20 6.33 -10.05 -6.79
N ASP A 21 5.78 -9.94 -7.98
CA ASP A 21 6.06 -8.80 -8.87
C ASP A 21 5.49 -7.50 -8.30
N VAL A 22 4.31 -7.55 -7.69
CA VAL A 22 3.71 -6.39 -7.04
C VAL A 22 4.54 -5.95 -5.84
N ARG A 23 4.97 -6.89 -5.02
CA ARG A 23 5.83 -6.61 -3.87
C ARG A 23 7.17 -6.01 -4.30
N ASP A 24 7.76 -6.56 -5.34
CA ASP A 24 9.02 -6.05 -5.90
C ASP A 24 8.84 -4.64 -6.46
N ALA A 25 7.72 -4.36 -7.14
CA ALA A 25 7.42 -3.04 -7.66
C ALA A 25 7.33 -1.99 -6.55
N PHE A 26 6.60 -2.30 -5.46
CA PHE A 26 6.52 -1.41 -4.29
C PHE A 26 7.90 -1.17 -3.68
N ALA A 27 8.67 -2.23 -3.47
CA ALA A 27 10.00 -2.13 -2.90
C ALA A 27 10.94 -1.30 -3.78
N SER A 28 10.86 -1.50 -5.09
CA SER A 28 11.68 -0.76 -6.06
C SER A 28 11.37 0.74 -6.03
N VAL A 29 10.09 1.10 -6.02
CA VAL A 29 9.70 2.52 -5.95
C VAL A 29 10.16 3.14 -4.62
N GLU A 30 10.00 2.43 -3.50
CA GLU A 30 10.48 2.91 -2.19
C GLU A 30 11.99 3.16 -2.19
N GLU A 31 12.76 2.22 -2.73
CA GLU A 31 14.22 2.35 -2.84
C GLU A 31 14.60 3.54 -3.72
N ASP A 32 13.93 3.71 -4.85
CA ASP A 32 14.18 4.83 -5.76
C ASP A 32 13.90 6.18 -5.09
N LEU A 33 12.80 6.28 -4.35
CA LEU A 33 12.43 7.51 -3.63
C LEU A 33 13.43 7.82 -2.53
N ILE A 34 13.85 6.82 -1.77
CA ILE A 34 14.85 7.01 -0.70
C ILE A 34 16.20 7.42 -1.29
N ALA A 35 16.63 6.78 -2.37
CA ALA A 35 17.90 7.12 -3.03
C ALA A 35 17.87 8.55 -3.56
N ALA A 36 16.77 8.94 -4.21
CA ALA A 36 16.60 10.30 -4.71
C ALA A 36 16.62 11.33 -3.58
N TRP A 37 15.95 11.02 -2.46
CA TRP A 37 15.90 11.89 -1.30
C TRP A 37 17.28 12.08 -0.66
N ARG A 38 18.05 11.00 -0.52
CA ARG A 38 19.40 11.05 0.04
C ARG A 38 20.37 11.87 -0.80
N GLY A 39 20.21 11.82 -2.13
CA GLY A 39 21.06 12.56 -3.06
C GLY A 39 20.60 13.97 -3.36
N CYS A 40 19.49 14.41 -2.81
CA CYS A 40 18.89 15.70 -3.12
C CYS A 40 19.31 16.75 -2.07
N PHE A 41 19.84 17.88 -2.55
CA PHE A 41 20.26 19.00 -1.70
C PHE A 41 19.30 20.18 -1.74
N ASP A 42 18.32 20.18 -2.65
CA ASP A 42 17.30 21.21 -2.72
C ASP A 42 16.17 20.94 -1.72
N ALA A 43 15.90 21.89 -0.83
CA ALA A 43 14.93 21.73 0.25
C ALA A 43 13.51 21.46 -0.27
N THR A 44 13.10 22.18 -1.32
CA THR A 44 11.76 22.01 -1.89
C THR A 44 11.60 20.64 -2.51
N GLU A 45 12.60 20.20 -3.25
CA GLU A 45 12.57 18.88 -3.90
C GLU A 45 12.63 17.75 -2.88
N ARG A 46 13.42 17.91 -1.81
CA ARG A 46 13.45 16.94 -0.69
C ARG A 46 12.09 16.81 -0.05
N ASP A 47 11.38 17.92 0.17
CA ASP A 47 10.02 17.90 0.72
C ASP A 47 9.06 17.15 -0.20
N ASN A 48 9.15 17.37 -1.51
CA ASN A 48 8.31 16.69 -2.49
C ASN A 48 8.57 15.18 -2.49
N LEU A 49 9.82 14.77 -2.41
CA LEU A 49 10.20 13.37 -2.34
C LEU A 49 9.73 12.71 -1.04
N TRP A 50 9.79 13.44 0.08
CA TRP A 50 9.26 12.96 1.36
C TRP A 50 7.75 12.76 1.29
N ARG A 51 7.04 13.71 0.68
CA ARG A 51 5.58 13.60 0.48
C ARG A 51 5.21 12.41 -0.39
N ALA A 52 6.00 12.13 -1.42
CA ALA A 52 5.79 10.96 -2.28
C ALA A 52 5.95 9.65 -1.48
N GLN A 53 6.98 9.55 -0.64
CA GLN A 53 7.19 8.40 0.23
C GLN A 53 6.04 8.24 1.22
N HIS A 54 5.57 9.35 1.80
CA HIS A 54 4.45 9.34 2.73
C HIS A 54 3.16 8.87 2.05
N ALA A 55 2.87 9.38 0.85
CA ALA A 55 1.69 9.00 0.07
C ALA A 55 1.71 7.51 -0.29
N LEU A 56 2.88 6.99 -0.67
CA LEU A 56 3.04 5.56 -0.97
C LEU A 56 2.75 4.70 0.27
N GLY A 57 3.24 5.12 1.43
CA GLY A 57 2.97 4.45 2.71
C GLY A 57 1.49 4.45 3.06
N LEU A 58 0.79 5.56 2.82
CA LEU A 58 -0.65 5.66 3.04
C LEU A 58 -1.41 4.69 2.13
N LEU A 59 -1.03 4.59 0.86
CA LEU A 59 -1.65 3.67 -0.08
C LEU A 59 -1.47 2.22 0.38
N ARG A 60 -0.25 1.85 0.76
CA ARG A 60 0.02 0.50 1.26
C ARG A 60 -0.80 0.17 2.50
N SER A 61 -0.89 1.11 3.43
CA SER A 61 -1.70 0.94 4.65
C SER A 61 -3.17 0.76 4.32
N LYS A 62 -3.69 1.51 3.36
CA LYS A 62 -5.08 1.42 2.94
C LYS A 62 -5.37 0.06 2.30
N LEU A 63 -4.51 -0.40 1.41
CA LEU A 63 -4.64 -1.70 0.77
C LEU A 63 -4.61 -2.84 1.81
N GLY A 64 -3.69 -2.75 2.76
CA GLY A 64 -3.59 -3.72 3.85
C GLY A 64 -4.83 -3.74 4.73
N ALA A 65 -5.35 -2.56 5.08
CA ALA A 65 -6.56 -2.44 5.89
C ALA A 65 -7.77 -3.04 5.17
N TRP A 66 -7.95 -2.75 3.89
CA TRP A 66 -9.05 -3.31 3.12
C TRP A 66 -8.95 -4.81 2.95
N ALA A 67 -7.73 -5.34 2.86
CA ALA A 67 -7.51 -6.79 2.74
C ALA A 67 -7.89 -7.54 4.02
N GLN A 68 -7.84 -6.88 5.19
CA GLN A 68 -8.09 -7.53 6.48
C GLN A 68 -9.42 -7.19 7.12
N ALA A 69 -9.91 -5.96 6.98
CA ALA A 69 -11.13 -5.50 7.65
C ALA A 69 -12.34 -6.35 7.31
N ASP A 70 -12.48 -6.75 6.05
CA ASP A 70 -13.65 -7.49 5.58
C ASP A 70 -13.64 -8.96 6.05
N ILE A 71 -12.46 -9.52 6.33
CA ILE A 71 -12.34 -10.85 6.94
C ILE A 71 -12.88 -10.80 8.38
N SER A 72 -12.54 -9.76 9.12
CA SER A 72 -13.03 -9.57 10.50
C SER A 72 -14.55 -9.45 10.53
N ALA A 73 -15.14 -8.74 9.57
CA ALA A 73 -16.59 -8.62 9.45
C ALA A 73 -17.25 -9.96 9.19
N LEU A 74 -16.69 -10.79 8.30
CA LEU A 74 -17.21 -12.13 8.02
C LEU A 74 -17.15 -13.04 9.25
N ARG A 75 -16.08 -12.94 10.03
CA ARG A 75 -15.94 -13.72 11.26
C ARG A 75 -16.97 -13.35 12.30
N ARG A 76 -17.39 -12.09 12.35
CA ARG A 76 -18.41 -11.61 13.30
C ARG A 76 -19.81 -12.10 12.97
N VAL A 77 -20.07 -12.39 11.70
CA VAL A 77 -21.39 -12.85 11.24
C VAL A 77 -21.65 -14.32 11.59
N ARG A 78 -20.59 -15.05 11.91
CA ARG A 78 -20.68 -16.44 12.37
C ARG A 78 -20.83 -16.50 13.88
#